data_27de4bd4c8aedc5cbca8030ba29f1370
#
_entry.id   27de4bd4c8aedc5cbca8030ba29f1370
#
_cell.length_a   1.000
_cell.length_b   1.000
_cell.length_c   1.000
_cell.angle_alpha   90.00
_cell.angle_beta   90.00
_cell.angle_gamma   90.00
#
_symmetry.space_group_name_H-M   'P 1'
#
loop_
_entity.id
_entity.type
_entity.pdbx_description
1 polymer ?
#
loop_
_entity_poly.entity_id
_entity_poly.type
_entity_poly.pdbx_seq_one_letter_code
_entity_poly.pdbx_strand_id
1 'polypeptide(L)'
;MPNNEPPQEESSTFVRPKKQKDWRVVAIRIGVIAAVTVLVCLFILRPMVISGGSMMPTYSDKGFTFGFLPYFKIYAPQRKQVVILKHAGFNTFLLKRVLAFPGETVEIRNGVLYVNGKELDEPYVKYPCDWNLSRREVPKGKIFVLGDNRSMPIQNHMGGMIDKSRLAGVPIW
;
A
#
# COMPACT_ATOMS: atom_id res chain seq x y z
N MET A 1 -24.33 25.81 87.19
CA MET A 1 -24.74 25.06 86.02
C MET A 1 -23.57 25.15 85.03
N PRO A 2 -22.83 24.06 84.70
CA PRO A 2 -21.76 24.10 83.72
C PRO A 2 -22.36 23.95 82.33
N ASN A 3 -21.89 24.84 81.42
CA ASN A 3 -22.20 24.80 80.02
C ASN A 3 -21.44 23.60 79.34
N ASN A 4 -22.22 22.67 78.85
CA ASN A 4 -21.72 21.61 77.96
C ASN A 4 -21.79 22.11 76.53
N GLU A 5 -20.71 22.62 75.99
CA GLU A 5 -20.52 22.76 74.52
C GLU A 5 -20.01 21.43 73.95
N PRO A 6 -20.62 20.94 72.81
CA PRO A 6 -20.13 19.72 72.16
C PRO A 6 -18.82 20.02 71.44
N PRO A 7 -17.87 19.03 71.33
CA PRO A 7 -16.61 19.24 70.64
C PRO A 7 -16.86 19.47 69.15
N GLN A 8 -16.23 20.51 68.62
CA GLN A 8 -16.19 20.78 67.16
C GLN A 8 -15.39 19.68 66.47
N GLU A 9 -16.03 18.91 65.59
CA GLU A 9 -15.33 18.01 64.68
C GLU A 9 -14.48 18.84 63.68
N GLU A 10 -13.16 18.80 63.85
CA GLU A 10 -12.20 19.26 62.84
C GLU A 10 -12.36 18.34 61.58
N SER A 11 -13.09 18.85 60.57
CA SER A 11 -13.09 18.23 59.27
C SER A 11 -11.69 18.38 58.63
N SER A 12 -10.84 17.37 58.79
CA SER A 12 -9.56 17.30 58.10
C SER A 12 -9.83 17.06 56.60
N THR A 13 -9.84 18.16 55.85
CA THR A 13 -9.86 18.11 54.37
C THR A 13 -8.61 17.45 53.87
N PHE A 14 -8.71 16.17 53.54
CA PHE A 14 -7.58 15.41 52.94
C PHE A 14 -7.31 15.97 51.53
N VAL A 15 -6.41 16.94 51.40
CA VAL A 15 -5.94 17.46 50.12
C VAL A 15 -5.03 16.43 49.47
N ARG A 16 -5.55 15.71 48.46
CA ARG A 16 -4.73 14.79 47.65
C ARG A 16 -3.58 15.57 47.01
N PRO A 17 -2.34 15.16 47.19
CA PRO A 17 -1.19 15.84 46.59
C PRO A 17 -1.32 15.78 45.06
N LYS A 18 -1.27 16.92 44.38
CA LYS A 18 -1.21 17.00 42.90
C LYS A 18 0.01 16.23 42.44
N LYS A 19 -0.20 15.11 41.76
CA LYS A 19 0.87 14.28 41.18
C LYS A 19 1.70 15.16 40.23
N GLN A 20 2.88 15.49 40.59
CA GLN A 20 3.78 16.33 39.80
C GLN A 20 4.11 15.58 38.52
N LYS A 21 3.78 16.16 37.35
CA LYS A 21 3.97 15.55 36.05
C LYS A 21 5.46 15.51 35.74
N ASP A 22 6.08 14.33 35.74
CA ASP A 22 7.48 14.17 35.41
C ASP A 22 7.71 14.35 33.90
N TRP A 23 8.16 15.54 33.52
CA TRP A 23 8.43 15.91 32.12
C TRP A 23 9.48 15.03 31.45
N ARG A 24 10.38 14.44 32.23
CA ARG A 24 11.38 13.49 31.70
C ARG A 24 10.70 12.23 31.19
N VAL A 25 9.75 11.67 31.93
CA VAL A 25 8.97 10.50 31.49
C VAL A 25 8.15 10.81 30.24
N VAL A 26 7.56 12.01 30.17
CA VAL A 26 6.81 12.44 28.99
C VAL A 26 7.72 12.57 27.77
N ALA A 27 8.89 13.20 27.92
CA ALA A 27 9.87 13.36 26.86
C ALA A 27 10.39 12.01 26.34
N ILE A 28 10.69 11.06 27.25
CA ILE A 28 11.10 9.70 26.86
C ILE A 28 10.00 8.99 26.07
N ARG A 29 8.75 9.06 26.50
CA ARG A 29 7.61 8.46 25.78
C ARG A 29 7.46 9.04 24.39
N ILE A 30 7.54 10.35 24.22
CA ILE A 30 7.47 11.01 22.91
C ILE A 30 8.65 10.54 22.03
N GLY A 31 9.86 10.47 22.58
CA GLY A 31 11.04 9.99 21.86
C GLY A 31 10.88 8.54 21.38
N VAL A 32 10.36 7.66 22.22
CA VAL A 32 10.11 6.25 21.86
C VAL A 32 9.04 6.16 20.77
N ILE A 33 7.93 6.89 20.90
CA ILE A 33 6.88 6.90 19.87
C ILE A 33 7.43 7.41 18.53
N ALA A 34 8.18 8.49 18.54
CA ALA A 34 8.80 9.04 17.34
C ALA A 34 9.75 8.04 16.67
N ALA A 35 10.62 7.39 17.46
CA ALA A 35 11.54 6.38 16.96
C ALA A 35 10.81 5.17 16.35
N VAL A 36 9.79 4.66 17.03
CA VAL A 36 8.96 3.55 16.50
C VAL A 36 8.25 3.95 15.21
N THR A 37 7.68 5.17 15.16
CA THR A 37 7.03 5.67 13.94
C THR A 37 7.99 5.75 12.78
N VAL A 38 9.20 6.27 12.99
CA VAL A 38 10.24 6.34 11.96
C VAL A 38 10.62 4.93 11.47
N LEU A 39 10.82 3.98 12.38
CA LEU A 39 11.12 2.59 12.01
C LEU A 39 10.00 1.96 11.20
N VAL A 40 8.75 2.15 11.60
CA VAL A 40 7.58 1.66 10.84
C VAL A 40 7.55 2.27 9.44
N CYS A 41 7.74 3.58 9.32
CA CYS A 41 7.76 4.26 8.02
C CYS A 41 8.92 3.82 7.13
N LEU A 42 10.09 3.53 7.68
CA LEU A 42 11.25 3.11 6.91
C LEU A 42 11.18 1.66 6.43
N PHE A 43 10.65 0.74 7.25
CA PHE A 43 10.74 -0.71 7.01
C PHE A 43 9.42 -1.38 6.65
N ILE A 44 8.29 -0.81 7.04
CA ILE A 44 6.96 -1.41 6.87
C ILE A 44 6.09 -0.59 5.92
N LEU A 45 5.88 0.68 6.23
CA LEU A 45 5.01 1.58 5.47
C LEU A 45 5.86 2.65 4.77
N ARG A 46 6.06 2.51 3.49
CA ARG A 46 6.83 3.48 2.72
C ARG A 46 5.92 4.52 2.09
N PRO A 47 6.04 5.80 2.45
CA PRO A 47 5.34 6.86 1.75
C PRO A 47 5.89 6.98 0.31
N MET A 48 5.01 7.12 -0.67
CA MET A 48 5.37 7.13 -2.08
C MET A 48 4.53 8.16 -2.83
N VAL A 49 5.17 8.86 -3.76
CA VAL A 49 4.48 9.66 -4.76
C VAL A 49 4.35 8.81 -6.03
N ILE A 50 3.14 8.72 -6.56
CA ILE A 50 2.85 8.00 -7.79
C ILE A 50 3.35 8.86 -8.95
N SER A 51 4.17 8.29 -9.83
CA SER A 51 4.65 8.96 -11.03
C SER A 51 4.16 8.24 -12.27
N GLY A 52 3.51 8.98 -13.14
CA GLY A 52 2.98 8.50 -14.42
C GLY A 52 1.50 8.11 -14.39
N GLY A 53 0.84 8.34 -15.52
CA GLY A 53 -0.61 8.15 -15.69
C GLY A 53 -1.04 6.71 -15.99
N SER A 54 -0.15 5.71 -15.91
CA SER A 54 -0.47 4.34 -16.36
C SER A 54 -1.52 3.62 -15.51
N MET A 55 -1.81 4.11 -14.32
CA MET A 55 -2.83 3.56 -13.41
C MET A 55 -4.08 4.45 -13.30
N MET A 56 -4.18 5.50 -14.11
CA MET A 56 -5.39 6.34 -14.15
C MET A 56 -6.60 5.55 -14.66
N PRO A 57 -7.79 5.81 -14.17
CA PRO A 57 -8.11 6.77 -13.13
C PRO A 57 -7.98 6.22 -11.71
N THR A 58 -7.65 4.93 -11.54
CA THR A 58 -7.57 4.27 -10.22
C THR A 58 -6.58 4.98 -9.30
N TYR A 59 -5.45 5.40 -9.84
CA TYR A 59 -4.44 6.21 -9.14
C TYR A 59 -4.09 7.41 -10.01
N SER A 60 -4.19 8.60 -9.44
CA SER A 60 -3.83 9.84 -10.12
C SER A 60 -2.32 10.00 -10.24
N ASP A 61 -1.86 10.59 -11.35
CA ASP A 61 -0.47 11.03 -11.45
C ASP A 61 -0.16 12.07 -10.37
N LYS A 62 1.03 12.02 -9.79
CA LYS A 62 1.46 12.81 -8.63
C LYS A 62 0.64 12.58 -7.35
N GLY A 63 -0.25 11.58 -7.33
CA GLY A 63 -0.98 11.16 -6.15
C GLY A 63 -0.03 10.60 -5.08
N PHE A 64 -0.49 10.63 -3.83
CA PHE A 64 0.25 10.08 -2.70
C PHE A 64 -0.36 8.75 -2.26
N THR A 65 0.49 7.79 -1.89
CA THR A 65 0.06 6.50 -1.32
C THR A 65 1.10 5.97 -0.34
N PHE A 66 0.69 5.04 0.50
CA PHE A 66 1.62 4.24 1.30
C PHE A 66 1.78 2.84 0.71
N GLY A 67 3.02 2.40 0.59
CA GLY A 67 3.31 1.02 0.19
C GLY A 67 3.56 0.13 1.41
N PHE A 68 2.82 -0.98 1.54
CA PHE A 68 3.12 -2.02 2.51
C PHE A 68 4.11 -3.01 1.90
N LEU A 69 5.40 -2.82 2.21
CA LEU A 69 6.48 -3.58 1.57
C LEU A 69 6.57 -5.05 2.02
N PRO A 70 6.28 -5.44 3.28
CA PRO A 70 6.34 -6.84 3.70
C PRO A 70 5.27 -7.75 3.11
N TYR A 71 4.28 -7.20 2.38
CA TYR A 71 3.10 -7.95 1.93
C TYR A 71 3.44 -9.30 1.28
N PHE A 72 4.34 -9.32 0.30
CA PHE A 72 4.68 -10.53 -0.45
C PHE A 72 5.64 -11.48 0.27
N LYS A 73 6.08 -11.15 1.49
CA LYS A 73 6.71 -12.11 2.41
C LYS A 73 5.69 -13.00 3.10
N ILE A 74 4.43 -12.56 3.17
CA ILE A 74 3.35 -13.21 3.92
C ILE A 74 2.29 -13.76 2.97
N TYR A 75 1.95 -13.00 1.92
CA TYR A 75 0.84 -13.33 1.01
C TYR A 75 1.32 -13.49 -0.43
N ALA A 76 0.68 -14.40 -1.16
CA ALA A 76 0.84 -14.50 -2.60
C ALA A 76 0.09 -13.37 -3.32
N PRO A 77 0.57 -12.91 -4.50
CA PRO A 77 -0.16 -11.95 -5.30
C PRO A 77 -1.48 -12.53 -5.80
N GLN A 78 -2.53 -11.70 -5.84
CA GLN A 78 -3.86 -12.10 -6.30
C GLN A 78 -4.16 -11.47 -7.67
N ARG A 79 -5.06 -12.13 -8.44
CA ARG A 79 -5.55 -11.56 -9.71
C ARG A 79 -6.32 -10.28 -9.46
N LYS A 80 -6.16 -9.31 -10.35
CA LYS A 80 -6.71 -7.94 -10.26
C LYS A 80 -6.13 -7.09 -9.10
N GLN A 81 -5.20 -7.60 -8.30
CA GLN A 81 -4.54 -6.84 -7.24
C GLN A 81 -3.55 -5.82 -7.83
N VAL A 82 -3.58 -4.59 -7.31
CA VAL A 82 -2.55 -3.58 -7.61
C VAL A 82 -1.31 -3.87 -6.78
N VAL A 83 -0.17 -3.85 -7.43
CA VAL A 83 1.13 -4.17 -6.83
C VAL A 83 2.14 -3.07 -7.08
N ILE A 84 3.07 -2.95 -6.16
CA ILE A 84 4.25 -2.09 -6.27
C ILE A 84 5.38 -2.94 -6.83
N LEU A 85 5.97 -2.49 -7.93
CA LEU A 85 7.09 -3.12 -8.61
C LEU A 85 8.35 -2.29 -8.46
N LYS A 86 9.48 -2.93 -8.17
CA LYS A 86 10.78 -2.29 -8.28
C LYS A 86 11.11 -2.06 -9.75
N HIS A 87 11.41 -0.83 -10.12
CA HIS A 87 11.97 -0.52 -11.43
C HIS A 87 13.49 -0.74 -11.43
N ALA A 88 14.07 -1.08 -12.59
CA ALA A 88 15.52 -1.22 -12.72
C ALA A 88 16.16 0.15 -12.49
N GLY A 89 17.08 0.23 -11.50
CA GLY A 89 17.68 1.48 -11.06
C GLY A 89 17.10 1.98 -9.73
N PHE A 90 17.85 2.79 -9.05
CA PHE A 90 17.63 3.19 -7.65
C PHE A 90 16.24 3.74 -7.35
N ASN A 91 15.58 3.15 -6.35
CA ASN A 91 14.41 3.69 -5.63
C ASN A 91 13.15 4.09 -6.44
N THR A 92 13.06 3.71 -7.70
CA THR A 92 11.85 3.96 -8.50
C THR A 92 10.90 2.78 -8.39
N PHE A 93 9.66 3.08 -8.04
CA PHE A 93 8.59 2.10 -7.94
C PHE A 93 7.52 2.40 -8.96
N LEU A 94 6.94 1.33 -9.51
CA LEU A 94 5.82 1.42 -10.46
C LEU A 94 4.62 0.71 -9.86
N LEU A 95 3.43 1.27 -10.08
CA LEU A 95 2.18 0.59 -9.79
C LEU A 95 1.70 -0.12 -11.05
N LYS A 96 1.29 -1.37 -10.92
CA LYS A 96 0.65 -2.16 -11.98
C LYS A 96 -0.37 -3.11 -11.36
N ARG A 97 -1.27 -3.64 -12.19
CA ARG A 97 -2.26 -4.63 -11.77
C ARG A 97 -1.88 -6.02 -12.25
N VAL A 98 -1.95 -7.00 -11.36
CA VAL A 98 -1.70 -8.42 -11.68
C VAL A 98 -2.88 -9.00 -12.44
N LEU A 99 -2.61 -9.60 -13.61
CA LEU A 99 -3.64 -10.09 -14.51
C LEU A 99 -3.54 -11.58 -14.79
N ALA A 100 -2.31 -12.14 -14.83
CA ALA A 100 -2.14 -13.58 -15.01
C ALA A 100 -0.89 -14.10 -14.30
N PHE A 101 -0.87 -15.40 -14.07
CA PHE A 101 0.13 -16.15 -13.31
C PHE A 101 0.89 -17.16 -14.21
N PRO A 102 2.02 -17.70 -13.72
CA PRO A 102 2.79 -18.70 -14.47
C PRO A 102 1.93 -19.88 -14.95
N GLY A 103 2.15 -20.29 -16.21
CA GLY A 103 1.40 -21.36 -16.86
C GLY A 103 0.07 -20.94 -17.47
N GLU A 104 -0.40 -19.72 -17.22
CA GLU A 104 -1.58 -19.18 -17.87
C GLU A 104 -1.23 -18.55 -19.22
N THR A 105 -2.16 -18.60 -20.16
CA THR A 105 -2.00 -17.91 -21.44
C THR A 105 -2.68 -16.55 -21.41
N VAL A 106 -2.03 -15.53 -21.99
CA VAL A 106 -2.57 -14.18 -22.15
C VAL A 106 -2.60 -13.81 -23.62
N GLU A 107 -3.63 -13.09 -24.01
CA GLU A 107 -3.86 -12.59 -25.35
C GLU A 107 -4.64 -11.28 -25.26
N ILE A 108 -4.34 -10.29 -26.11
CA ILE A 108 -5.16 -9.09 -26.24
C ILE A 108 -5.64 -9.01 -27.69
N ARG A 109 -6.96 -8.89 -27.85
CA ARG A 109 -7.61 -8.72 -29.15
C ARG A 109 -8.43 -7.44 -29.12
N ASN A 110 -8.08 -6.50 -29.98
CA ASN A 110 -8.75 -5.20 -30.05
C ASN A 110 -8.94 -4.55 -28.67
N GLY A 111 -7.89 -4.58 -27.85
CA GLY A 111 -7.89 -4.01 -26.50
C GLY A 111 -8.50 -4.87 -25.39
N VAL A 112 -9.18 -5.96 -25.71
CA VAL A 112 -9.79 -6.87 -24.75
C VAL A 112 -8.78 -7.94 -24.32
N LEU A 113 -8.58 -8.10 -23.01
CA LEU A 113 -7.67 -9.10 -22.45
C LEU A 113 -8.37 -10.45 -22.25
N TYR A 114 -7.73 -11.49 -22.75
CA TYR A 114 -8.11 -12.88 -22.53
C TYR A 114 -7.07 -13.61 -21.70
N VAL A 115 -7.51 -14.34 -20.68
CA VAL A 115 -6.66 -15.22 -19.86
C VAL A 115 -7.19 -16.64 -20.02
N ASN A 116 -6.32 -17.57 -20.44
CA ASN A 116 -6.69 -18.96 -20.76
C ASN A 116 -7.85 -19.05 -21.77
N GLY A 117 -7.92 -18.12 -22.71
CA GLY A 117 -8.95 -18.05 -23.74
C GLY A 117 -10.29 -17.48 -23.28
N LYS A 118 -10.43 -17.08 -22.00
CA LYS A 118 -11.62 -16.43 -21.46
C LYS A 118 -11.37 -14.94 -21.29
N GLU A 119 -12.34 -14.12 -21.69
CA GLU A 119 -12.30 -12.68 -21.47
C GLU A 119 -12.19 -12.39 -19.98
N LEU A 120 -11.28 -11.49 -19.62
CA LEU A 120 -11.13 -11.00 -18.25
C LEU A 120 -11.98 -9.74 -18.09
N ASP A 121 -12.96 -9.79 -17.21
CA ASP A 121 -13.72 -8.61 -16.80
C ASP A 121 -12.82 -7.60 -16.09
N GLU A 122 -12.69 -6.38 -16.64
CA GLU A 122 -11.80 -5.32 -16.21
C GLU A 122 -12.54 -3.98 -15.99
N PRO A 123 -13.42 -3.87 -14.99
CA PRO A 123 -14.25 -2.67 -14.77
C PRO A 123 -13.45 -1.41 -14.40
N TYR A 124 -12.19 -1.57 -14.02
CA TYR A 124 -11.26 -0.49 -13.69
C TYR A 124 -10.64 0.16 -14.95
N VAL A 125 -10.70 -0.46 -16.12
CA VAL A 125 -10.21 0.09 -17.38
C VAL A 125 -11.23 1.12 -17.89
N LYS A 126 -10.94 2.40 -17.70
CA LYS A 126 -11.78 3.51 -18.18
C LYS A 126 -11.21 4.17 -19.44
N TYR A 127 -9.94 3.94 -19.73
CA TYR A 127 -9.26 4.41 -20.93
C TYR A 127 -8.83 3.19 -21.75
N PRO A 128 -9.70 2.71 -22.66
CA PRO A 128 -9.45 1.52 -23.47
C PRO A 128 -8.35 1.75 -24.51
N CYS A 129 -7.92 0.69 -25.15
CA CYS A 129 -6.97 0.68 -26.25
C CYS A 129 -7.48 -0.17 -27.40
N ASP A 130 -6.71 -0.19 -28.48
CA ASP A 130 -6.88 -1.06 -29.66
C ASP A 130 -5.73 -2.09 -29.77
N TRP A 131 -4.98 -2.33 -28.70
CA TRP A 131 -3.82 -3.21 -28.75
C TRP A 131 -4.18 -4.62 -29.19
N ASN A 132 -3.24 -5.21 -29.88
CA ASN A 132 -3.24 -6.63 -30.21
C ASN A 132 -1.95 -7.25 -29.66
N LEU A 133 -2.09 -8.27 -28.85
CA LEU A 133 -1.00 -9.08 -28.31
C LEU A 133 -1.30 -10.54 -28.62
N SER A 134 -0.42 -11.14 -29.45
CA SER A 134 -0.52 -12.56 -29.76
C SER A 134 -0.51 -13.42 -28.50
N ARG A 135 -1.25 -14.51 -28.52
CA ARG A 135 -1.32 -15.47 -27.43
C ARG A 135 0.08 -15.92 -27.01
N ARG A 136 0.37 -15.81 -25.73
CA ARG A 136 1.64 -16.25 -25.11
C ARG A 136 1.38 -16.79 -23.74
N GLU A 137 2.18 -17.75 -23.33
CA GLU A 137 2.16 -18.29 -21.97
C GLU A 137 2.98 -17.41 -21.04
N VAL A 138 2.53 -17.26 -19.79
CA VAL A 138 3.27 -16.60 -18.72
C VAL A 138 4.34 -17.57 -18.19
N PRO A 139 5.65 -17.28 -18.37
CA PRO A 139 6.72 -18.19 -17.97
C PRO A 139 6.78 -18.41 -16.47
N LYS A 140 7.36 -19.53 -16.06
CA LYS A 140 7.67 -19.81 -14.65
C LYS A 140 8.49 -18.67 -14.04
N GLY A 141 8.11 -18.24 -12.84
CA GLY A 141 8.79 -17.14 -12.15
C GLY A 141 8.33 -15.74 -12.55
N LYS A 142 7.50 -15.61 -13.60
CA LYS A 142 6.93 -14.31 -14.04
C LYS A 142 5.46 -14.19 -13.69
N ILE A 143 4.96 -12.97 -13.77
CA ILE A 143 3.52 -12.63 -13.74
C ILE A 143 3.24 -11.66 -14.89
N PHE A 144 1.99 -11.65 -15.34
CA PHE A 144 1.55 -10.68 -16.32
C PHE A 144 0.84 -9.52 -15.62
N VAL A 145 1.29 -8.30 -15.89
CA VAL A 145 0.79 -7.08 -15.26
C VAL A 145 0.58 -5.99 -16.31
N LEU A 146 -0.46 -5.19 -16.14
CA LEU A 146 -0.68 -3.98 -16.95
C LEU A 146 -1.08 -2.82 -16.03
N GLY A 147 -1.02 -1.60 -16.57
CA GLY A 147 -1.67 -0.45 -15.96
C GLY A 147 -3.14 -0.41 -16.31
N ASP A 148 -3.92 0.34 -15.54
CA ASP A 148 -5.36 0.51 -15.77
C ASP A 148 -5.66 1.47 -16.94
N ASN A 149 -4.75 2.39 -17.22
CA ASN A 149 -4.84 3.28 -18.37
C ASN A 149 -4.27 2.61 -19.62
N ARG A 150 -5.14 1.94 -20.38
CA ARG A 150 -4.75 1.23 -21.60
C ARG A 150 -4.56 2.16 -22.82
N SER A 151 -4.98 3.44 -22.76
CA SER A 151 -4.74 4.39 -23.86
C SER A 151 -3.26 4.74 -24.03
N MET A 152 -2.42 4.43 -23.05
CA MET A 152 -0.96 4.59 -23.18
C MET A 152 -0.36 3.43 -24.00
N PRO A 153 0.73 3.65 -24.76
CA PRO A 153 1.40 2.59 -25.52
C PRO A 153 1.77 1.38 -24.66
N ILE A 154 1.65 0.17 -25.21
CA ILE A 154 1.91 -1.09 -24.48
C ILE A 154 3.32 -1.14 -23.90
N GLN A 155 4.30 -0.48 -24.54
CA GLN A 155 5.67 -0.36 -24.07
C GLN A 155 5.77 0.30 -22.69
N ASN A 156 4.88 1.26 -22.41
CA ASN A 156 4.80 1.94 -21.11
C ASN A 156 4.26 1.03 -19.98
N HIS A 157 3.77 -0.16 -20.37
CA HIS A 157 3.34 -1.20 -19.44
C HIS A 157 4.42 -2.28 -19.24
N MET A 158 5.67 -2.02 -19.63
CA MET A 158 6.83 -2.95 -19.50
C MET A 158 6.65 -4.26 -20.29
N GLY A 159 5.88 -4.25 -21.37
CA GLY A 159 5.56 -5.45 -22.14
C GLY A 159 4.73 -6.50 -21.41
N GLY A 160 4.23 -6.17 -20.22
CA GLY A 160 3.33 -7.01 -19.43
C GLY A 160 4.00 -8.10 -18.59
N MET A 161 5.13 -8.68 -19.01
CA MET A 161 5.77 -9.81 -18.32
C MET A 161 6.85 -9.33 -17.34
N ILE A 162 6.64 -9.59 -16.04
CA ILE A 162 7.50 -9.12 -14.94
C ILE A 162 7.95 -10.31 -14.09
N ASP A 163 9.23 -10.31 -13.71
CA ASP A 163 9.74 -11.28 -12.73
C ASP A 163 9.11 -11.06 -11.36
N LYS A 164 8.67 -12.13 -10.70
CA LYS A 164 8.08 -12.07 -9.36
C LYS A 164 9.01 -11.45 -8.32
N SER A 165 10.33 -11.56 -8.51
CA SER A 165 11.32 -10.94 -7.63
C SER A 165 11.25 -9.40 -7.59
N ARG A 166 10.60 -8.79 -8.59
CA ARG A 166 10.36 -7.35 -8.62
C ARG A 166 9.17 -6.88 -7.81
N LEU A 167 8.34 -7.80 -7.30
CA LEU A 167 7.25 -7.47 -6.38
C LEU A 167 7.83 -6.88 -5.10
N ALA A 168 7.48 -5.64 -4.79
CA ALA A 168 7.96 -4.93 -3.63
C ALA A 168 6.92 -4.86 -2.50
N GLY A 169 5.65 -4.79 -2.85
CA GLY A 169 4.55 -4.65 -1.90
C GLY A 169 3.25 -4.28 -2.58
N VAL A 170 2.29 -3.83 -1.79
CA VAL A 170 0.99 -3.36 -2.27
C VAL A 170 0.74 -1.92 -1.80
N PRO A 171 0.05 -1.09 -2.59
CA PRO A 171 -0.43 0.19 -2.09
C PRO A 171 -1.54 -0.07 -1.07
N ILE A 172 -1.52 0.67 0.04
CA ILE A 172 -2.57 0.54 1.07
C ILE A 172 -3.74 1.45 0.71
N TRP A 173 -3.47 2.44 -0.12
CA TRP A 173 -4.48 3.43 -0.49
C TRP A 173 -4.10 4.16 -1.76
#